data_fede8dece0a5be2c4677f2b67e107f26
#
_entry.id   fede8dece0a5be2c4677f2b67e107f26
#
_cell.length_a   1.000
_cell.length_b   1.000
_cell.length_c   1.000
_cell.angle_alpha   90.00
_cell.angle_beta   90.00
_cell.angle_gamma   90.00
#
_symmetry.space_group_name_H-M   'P 1'
#
loop_
_entity.id
_entity.type
_entity.pdbx_description
1 polymer ?
#
loop_
_entity_poly.entity_id
_entity_poly.type
_entity_poly.pdbx_seq_one_letter_code
_entity_poly.pdbx_strand_id
1 'polypeptide(L)'
;MQFGITTSKIDEIGLITRAENLGYDFCWVTDSQMIRSNPWAVLALAAQQTRSIRIGTGVAVAGLRLAPVTANGIATINRLAPGRTFLGIGTGNTAMRAMGQPPMGIKAFEEYIRVVQALLKGEETDYTLNGVTHPIQFQNQDFKYIDVENPIPIHVSGFGPKTQVLAGKIGDGLITGIPRGGTIPQALENVKKGAKKVNRSLHSFETFALVNILMLKPGQKLTDELVIQQCGSAIMANVHFVVDWVKESGNPPPDYILPFWDEYLDFHKKRDYKRKHMKLHQSHYSYLDPDEAKFITPEIIKAFTIAGQPAEMVEQIKELESYGLDGINFIAPLEQQYRLIEDFAYNVISKM
;
A
#
# COMPACT_ATOMS: atom_id res chain seq x y z
N MET A 1 1.13 -9.82 15.73
CA MET A 1 0.76 -8.78 14.72
C MET A 1 1.86 -7.74 14.62
N GLN A 2 2.32 -7.39 13.40
CA GLN A 2 3.24 -6.28 13.16
C GLN A 2 2.46 -4.99 12.85
N PHE A 3 3.01 -3.84 13.22
CA PHE A 3 2.37 -2.54 13.04
C PHE A 3 3.24 -1.61 12.21
N GLY A 4 2.65 -1.02 11.17
CA GLY A 4 3.34 -0.09 10.30
C GLY A 4 2.59 1.21 10.08
N ILE A 5 3.35 2.22 9.67
CA ILE A 5 2.81 3.49 9.23
C ILE A 5 3.18 3.77 7.78
N THR A 6 2.44 4.65 7.14
CA THR A 6 2.80 5.18 5.81
C THR A 6 3.15 6.64 5.90
N THR A 7 4.25 7.02 5.26
CA THR A 7 4.61 8.42 4.98
C THR A 7 4.83 8.65 3.48
N SER A 8 4.80 9.91 3.08
CA SER A 8 4.99 10.27 1.66
C SER A 8 5.53 11.69 1.47
N LYS A 9 5.91 12.35 2.55
CA LYS A 9 6.35 13.74 2.54
C LYS A 9 7.80 13.83 3.01
N ILE A 10 8.68 14.40 2.19
CA ILE A 10 10.12 14.37 2.41
C ILE A 10 10.56 15.16 3.63
N ASP A 11 9.83 16.19 4.00
CA ASP A 11 10.09 17.02 5.18
C ASP A 11 9.47 16.47 6.48
N GLU A 12 8.81 15.31 6.42
CA GLU A 12 8.17 14.64 7.56
C GLU A 12 8.88 13.33 7.96
N ILE A 13 10.19 13.25 7.75
CA ILE A 13 10.99 12.07 8.15
C ILE A 13 10.93 11.83 9.66
N GLY A 14 10.81 12.89 10.45
CA GLY A 14 10.61 12.81 11.89
C GLY A 14 9.45 11.89 12.32
N LEU A 15 8.43 11.72 11.48
CA LEU A 15 7.35 10.79 11.73
C LEU A 15 7.84 9.33 11.80
N ILE A 16 8.77 8.94 10.92
CA ILE A 16 9.32 7.58 10.89
C ILE A 16 10.18 7.34 12.13
N THR A 17 11.03 8.31 12.48
CA THR A 17 11.84 8.23 13.71
C THR A 17 10.95 8.18 14.96
N ARG A 18 9.85 8.91 14.97
CA ARG A 18 8.88 8.87 16.08
C ARG A 18 8.20 7.51 16.15
N ALA A 19 7.78 6.95 15.02
CA ALA A 19 7.18 5.62 14.95
C ALA A 19 8.15 4.53 15.45
N GLU A 20 9.42 4.56 15.04
CA GLU A 20 10.44 3.67 15.54
C GLU A 20 10.53 3.71 17.07
N ASN A 21 10.58 4.90 17.65
CA ASN A 21 10.64 5.10 19.12
C ASN A 21 9.35 4.65 19.84
N LEU A 22 8.24 4.57 19.15
CA LEU A 22 6.95 4.09 19.66
C LEU A 22 6.75 2.57 19.49
N GLY A 23 7.73 1.88 18.87
CA GLY A 23 7.68 0.42 18.70
C GLY A 23 6.93 -0.05 17.46
N TYR A 24 6.77 0.80 16.44
CA TYR A 24 6.32 0.34 15.14
C TYR A 24 7.38 -0.50 14.43
N ASP A 25 6.96 -1.56 13.76
CA ASP A 25 7.84 -2.54 13.13
C ASP A 25 8.32 -2.11 11.75
N PHE A 26 7.48 -1.39 10.99
CA PHE A 26 7.81 -1.01 9.62
C PHE A 26 7.17 0.31 9.16
N CYS A 27 7.76 0.90 8.14
CA CYS A 27 7.23 2.08 7.46
C CYS A 27 7.17 1.88 5.95
N TRP A 28 6.02 2.21 5.35
CA TRP A 28 5.85 2.29 3.91
C TRP A 28 6.02 3.72 3.42
N VAL A 29 6.71 3.87 2.28
CA VAL A 29 6.76 5.13 1.54
C VAL A 29 5.99 4.96 0.23
N THR A 30 5.01 5.83 0.00
CA THR A 30 4.15 5.75 -1.20
C THR A 30 4.86 6.27 -2.44
N ASP A 31 4.55 5.67 -3.59
CA ASP A 31 5.04 6.08 -4.91
C ASP A 31 3.88 6.58 -5.78
N SER A 32 3.57 7.85 -5.65
CA SER A 32 2.51 8.54 -6.41
C SER A 32 3.06 9.87 -6.92
N GLN A 33 3.83 9.82 -7.98
CA GLN A 33 4.66 10.90 -8.52
C GLN A 33 3.93 12.22 -8.82
N MET A 34 2.60 12.18 -9.01
CA MET A 34 1.81 13.37 -9.29
C MET A 34 1.27 14.05 -8.03
N ILE A 35 1.38 13.41 -6.86
CA ILE A 35 0.77 13.88 -5.60
C ILE A 35 1.64 13.69 -4.35
N ARG A 36 2.79 13.05 -4.45
CA ARG A 36 3.68 12.71 -3.31
C ARG A 36 5.14 13.01 -3.63
N SER A 37 5.97 13.07 -2.59
CA SER A 37 7.43 13.17 -2.74
C SER A 37 8.01 11.91 -3.39
N ASN A 38 9.19 12.02 -3.99
CA ASN A 38 9.89 10.88 -4.57
C ASN A 38 10.24 9.84 -3.48
N PRO A 39 9.80 8.57 -3.59
CA PRO A 39 9.96 7.59 -2.54
C PRO A 39 11.42 7.25 -2.24
N TRP A 40 12.29 7.24 -3.23
CA TRP A 40 13.71 6.91 -3.03
C TRP A 40 14.43 7.99 -2.20
N ALA A 41 14.11 9.26 -2.41
CA ALA A 41 14.65 10.35 -1.61
C ALA A 41 14.16 10.28 -0.15
N VAL A 42 12.85 9.99 0.06
CA VAL A 42 12.28 9.80 1.40
C VAL A 42 12.92 8.60 2.09
N LEU A 43 13.05 7.46 1.40
CA LEU A 43 13.67 6.24 1.96
C LEU A 43 15.15 6.44 2.30
N ALA A 44 15.92 7.20 1.50
CA ALA A 44 17.32 7.47 1.80
C ALA A 44 17.47 8.26 3.11
N LEU A 45 16.64 9.29 3.32
CA LEU A 45 16.63 10.05 4.56
C LEU A 45 16.15 9.20 5.74
N ALA A 46 15.11 8.39 5.55
CA ALA A 46 14.62 7.46 6.57
C ALA A 46 15.70 6.45 6.98
N ALA A 47 16.42 5.87 6.02
CA ALA A 47 17.51 4.93 6.27
C ALA A 47 18.61 5.51 7.16
N GLN A 48 18.93 6.80 6.98
CA GLN A 48 19.94 7.49 7.78
C GLN A 48 19.46 7.90 9.18
N GLN A 49 18.15 8.19 9.33
CA GLN A 49 17.60 8.69 10.59
C GLN A 49 17.02 7.61 11.49
N THR A 50 16.92 6.37 11.02
CA THR A 50 16.38 5.22 11.76
C THR A 50 17.42 4.11 11.91
N ARG A 51 17.21 3.18 12.87
CA ARG A 51 18.16 2.12 13.20
C ARG A 51 17.59 0.71 13.14
N SER A 52 16.31 0.53 13.46
CA SER A 52 15.67 -0.79 13.64
C SER A 52 14.41 -0.98 12.80
N ILE A 53 13.60 0.07 12.60
CA ILE A 53 12.35 -0.01 11.83
C ILE A 53 12.64 -0.46 10.38
N ARG A 54 11.88 -1.42 9.90
CA ARG A 54 11.94 -1.85 8.48
C ARG A 54 11.34 -0.75 7.61
N ILE A 55 11.99 -0.43 6.50
CA ILE A 55 11.57 0.63 5.60
C ILE A 55 11.48 0.12 4.17
N GLY A 56 10.48 0.55 3.44
CA GLY A 56 10.30 0.14 2.05
C GLY A 56 9.19 0.89 1.35
N THR A 57 8.96 0.55 0.10
CA THR A 57 7.88 1.15 -0.66
C THR A 57 6.53 0.48 -0.36
N GLY A 58 5.50 1.28 -0.23
CA GLY A 58 4.13 0.79 -0.06
C GLY A 58 3.14 1.56 -0.92
N VAL A 59 3.23 1.37 -2.25
CA VAL A 59 4.06 0.46 -3.04
C VAL A 59 4.76 1.21 -4.16
N ALA A 60 5.96 0.75 -4.58
CA ALA A 60 6.55 1.20 -5.83
C ALA A 60 5.66 0.79 -7.01
N VAL A 61 5.59 1.64 -8.02
CA VAL A 61 4.73 1.43 -9.19
C VAL A 61 5.57 0.96 -10.38
N ALA A 62 5.34 -0.28 -10.81
CA ALA A 62 6.10 -0.90 -11.90
C ALA A 62 6.03 -0.11 -13.22
N GLY A 63 4.89 0.54 -13.52
CA GLY A 63 4.71 1.33 -14.75
C GLY A 63 5.45 2.67 -14.80
N LEU A 64 6.04 3.12 -13.69
CA LEU A 64 6.70 4.44 -13.61
C LEU A 64 8.20 4.39 -13.94
N ARG A 65 8.82 3.24 -13.83
CA ARG A 65 10.28 3.08 -14.01
C ARG A 65 10.59 1.76 -14.70
N LEU A 66 11.74 1.69 -15.34
CA LEU A 66 12.26 0.42 -15.84
C LEU A 66 12.63 -0.50 -14.67
N ALA A 67 12.47 -1.81 -14.83
CA ALA A 67 12.76 -2.80 -13.79
C ALA A 67 14.19 -2.67 -13.21
N PRO A 68 15.24 -2.51 -14.02
CA PRO A 68 16.60 -2.29 -13.51
C PRO A 68 16.74 -1.03 -12.65
N VAL A 69 16.00 0.05 -12.97
CA VAL A 69 16.02 1.30 -12.20
C VAL A 69 15.37 1.12 -10.83
N THR A 70 14.28 0.36 -10.75
CA THR A 70 13.63 0.03 -9.47
C THR A 70 14.51 -0.87 -8.61
N ALA A 71 15.13 -1.90 -9.21
CA ALA A 71 16.07 -2.77 -8.51
C ALA A 71 17.28 -1.99 -7.96
N ASN A 72 17.88 -1.12 -8.78
CA ASN A 72 18.97 -0.24 -8.34
C ASN A 72 18.54 0.68 -7.19
N GLY A 73 17.35 1.30 -7.30
CA GLY A 73 16.83 2.21 -6.28
C GLY A 73 16.75 1.56 -4.90
N ILE A 74 16.09 0.38 -4.80
CA ILE A 74 15.95 -0.29 -3.50
C ILE A 74 17.27 -0.88 -3.00
N ALA A 75 18.13 -1.40 -3.88
CA ALA A 75 19.46 -1.89 -3.52
C ALA A 75 20.39 -0.76 -3.02
N THR A 76 20.22 0.47 -3.53
CA THR A 76 20.90 1.66 -3.02
C THR A 76 20.43 2.00 -1.60
N ILE A 77 19.12 1.93 -1.34
CA ILE A 77 18.57 2.14 0.01
C ILE A 77 19.04 1.03 0.96
N ASN A 78 19.11 -0.23 0.49
CA ASN A 78 19.62 -1.34 1.29
C ASN A 78 21.06 -1.12 1.73
N ARG A 79 21.88 -0.43 0.92
CA ARG A 79 23.25 -0.05 1.29
C ARG A 79 23.30 0.88 2.50
N LEU A 80 22.28 1.73 2.70
CA LEU A 80 22.14 2.62 3.85
C LEU A 80 21.49 1.93 5.06
N ALA A 81 20.64 0.93 4.83
CA ALA A 81 19.86 0.21 5.84
C ALA A 81 19.90 -1.31 5.59
N PRO A 82 21.08 -1.97 5.68
CA PRO A 82 21.24 -3.39 5.34
C PRO A 82 20.29 -4.29 6.13
N GLY A 83 19.55 -5.16 5.42
CA GLY A 83 18.62 -6.12 6.01
C GLY A 83 17.34 -5.53 6.62
N ARG A 84 17.15 -4.21 6.53
CA ARG A 84 15.92 -3.52 7.00
C ARG A 84 15.03 -3.05 5.86
N THR A 85 15.40 -3.29 4.62
CA THR A 85 14.64 -2.83 3.46
C THR A 85 13.76 -3.95 2.90
N PHE A 86 12.67 -3.55 2.28
CA PHE A 86 11.80 -4.39 1.48
C PHE A 86 11.25 -3.59 0.29
N LEU A 87 10.86 -4.29 -0.77
CA LEU A 87 10.22 -3.69 -1.94
C LEU A 87 8.75 -4.09 -1.99
N GLY A 88 7.85 -3.23 -1.52
CA GLY A 88 6.44 -3.37 -1.86
C GLY A 88 6.21 -2.84 -3.28
N ILE A 89 5.60 -3.64 -4.16
CA ILE A 89 5.44 -3.31 -5.57
C ILE A 89 4.04 -3.62 -6.09
N GLY A 90 3.52 -2.74 -6.94
CA GLY A 90 2.18 -2.86 -7.50
C GLY A 90 2.08 -2.39 -8.95
N THR A 91 0.94 -2.68 -9.57
CA THR A 91 0.66 -2.31 -10.97
C THR A 91 0.40 -0.81 -11.17
N GLY A 92 0.11 -0.07 -10.09
CA GLY A 92 -0.05 1.39 -10.12
C GLY A 92 -1.46 1.88 -10.41
N ASN A 93 -2.43 1.58 -9.55
CA ASN A 93 -3.80 2.08 -9.75
C ASN A 93 -3.85 3.61 -9.82
N THR A 94 -3.75 4.30 -8.68
CA THR A 94 -3.89 5.76 -8.60
C THR A 94 -2.78 6.50 -9.35
N ALA A 95 -1.53 6.09 -9.20
CA ALA A 95 -0.38 6.76 -9.79
C ALA A 95 -0.41 6.78 -11.34
N MET A 96 -0.78 5.66 -11.95
CA MET A 96 -0.92 5.57 -13.41
C MET A 96 -2.16 6.33 -13.89
N ARG A 97 -3.29 6.18 -13.19
CA ARG A 97 -4.53 6.85 -13.58
C ARG A 97 -4.46 8.37 -13.47
N ALA A 98 -3.75 8.90 -12.48
CA ALA A 98 -3.50 10.35 -12.37
C ALA A 98 -2.78 10.93 -13.60
N MET A 99 -2.09 10.08 -14.37
CA MET A 99 -1.48 10.43 -15.67
C MET A 99 -2.36 10.06 -16.87
N GLY A 100 -3.59 9.57 -16.64
CA GLY A 100 -4.46 9.09 -17.72
C GLY A 100 -4.02 7.76 -18.33
N GLN A 101 -3.17 6.99 -17.65
CA GLN A 101 -2.66 5.70 -18.10
C GLN A 101 -3.32 4.54 -17.33
N PRO A 102 -3.50 3.37 -17.96
CA PRO A 102 -3.96 2.18 -17.24
C PRO A 102 -2.85 1.63 -16.34
N PRO A 103 -3.20 0.89 -15.27
CA PRO A 103 -2.25 0.09 -14.52
C PRO A 103 -1.54 -0.94 -15.42
N MET A 104 -0.33 -1.35 -15.03
CA MET A 104 0.41 -2.37 -15.77
C MET A 104 -0.36 -3.71 -15.79
N GLY A 105 -0.43 -4.35 -16.97
CA GLY A 105 -1.08 -5.66 -17.12
C GLY A 105 -0.33 -6.77 -16.38
N ILE A 106 -1.06 -7.77 -15.88
CA ILE A 106 -0.53 -8.81 -14.97
C ILE A 106 0.66 -9.60 -15.54
N LYS A 107 0.69 -9.89 -16.85
CA LYS A 107 1.81 -10.60 -17.48
C LYS A 107 3.09 -9.74 -17.52
N ALA A 108 2.96 -8.47 -17.91
CA ALA A 108 4.08 -7.54 -17.89
C ALA A 108 4.57 -7.28 -16.46
N PHE A 109 3.65 -7.25 -15.49
CA PHE A 109 3.98 -7.10 -14.08
C PHE A 109 4.72 -8.32 -13.52
N GLU A 110 4.35 -9.53 -13.90
CA GLU A 110 5.09 -10.75 -13.55
C GLU A 110 6.53 -10.70 -14.09
N GLU A 111 6.69 -10.36 -15.37
CA GLU A 111 7.99 -10.23 -16.02
C GLU A 111 8.85 -9.16 -15.34
N TYR A 112 8.25 -8.00 -15.06
CA TYR A 112 8.91 -6.92 -14.34
C TYR A 112 9.47 -7.38 -12.98
N ILE A 113 8.67 -8.08 -12.18
CA ILE A 113 9.10 -8.59 -10.87
C ILE A 113 10.23 -9.61 -11.04
N ARG A 114 10.17 -10.51 -12.03
CA ARG A 114 11.23 -11.50 -12.27
C ARG A 114 12.58 -10.85 -12.57
N VAL A 115 12.59 -9.81 -13.41
CA VAL A 115 13.81 -9.04 -13.69
C VAL A 115 14.32 -8.37 -12.42
N VAL A 116 13.46 -7.73 -11.64
CA VAL A 116 13.86 -7.12 -10.36
C VAL A 116 14.44 -8.17 -9.41
N GLN A 117 13.79 -9.34 -9.27
CA GLN A 117 14.27 -10.42 -8.39
C GLN A 117 15.65 -10.93 -8.77
N ALA A 118 15.88 -11.18 -10.06
CA ALA A 118 17.20 -11.65 -10.53
C ALA A 118 18.30 -10.62 -10.24
N LEU A 119 18.03 -9.35 -10.56
CA LEU A 119 18.99 -8.27 -10.29
C LEU A 119 19.28 -8.08 -8.80
N LEU A 120 18.27 -8.19 -7.93
CA LEU A 120 18.43 -8.10 -6.47
C LEU A 120 19.17 -9.29 -5.85
N LYS A 121 19.32 -10.40 -6.59
CA LYS A 121 20.20 -11.53 -6.25
C LYS A 121 21.61 -11.41 -6.84
N GLY A 122 21.88 -10.33 -7.58
CA GLY A 122 23.15 -10.17 -8.33
C GLY A 122 23.25 -11.05 -9.57
N GLU A 123 22.15 -11.68 -10.00
CA GLU A 123 22.11 -12.63 -11.13
C GLU A 123 21.98 -11.89 -12.47
N GLU A 124 22.46 -12.54 -13.53
CA GLU A 124 22.20 -12.15 -14.92
C GLU A 124 20.75 -12.55 -15.29
N THR A 125 20.07 -11.72 -16.07
CA THR A 125 18.71 -11.98 -16.55
C THR A 125 18.48 -11.33 -17.90
N ASP A 126 17.66 -11.97 -18.74
CA ASP A 126 17.19 -11.35 -19.98
C ASP A 126 16.24 -10.19 -19.68
N TYR A 127 16.45 -9.09 -20.36
CA TYR A 127 15.61 -7.90 -20.27
C TYR A 127 15.23 -7.38 -21.65
N THR A 128 13.92 -7.25 -21.88
CA THR A 128 13.36 -6.72 -23.13
C THR A 128 12.99 -5.26 -22.98
N LEU A 129 13.59 -4.39 -23.78
CA LEU A 129 13.23 -2.98 -23.88
C LEU A 129 13.02 -2.61 -25.33
N ASN A 130 11.87 -1.99 -25.66
CA ASN A 130 11.51 -1.59 -27.02
C ASN A 130 11.59 -2.73 -28.05
N GLY A 131 11.25 -3.95 -27.64
CA GLY A 131 11.27 -5.12 -28.52
C GLY A 131 12.65 -5.77 -28.72
N VAL A 132 13.70 -5.26 -28.07
CA VAL A 132 15.05 -5.82 -28.12
C VAL A 132 15.37 -6.47 -26.79
N THR A 133 15.84 -7.73 -26.81
CA THR A 133 16.20 -8.50 -25.61
C THR A 133 17.70 -8.65 -25.52
N HIS A 134 18.24 -8.31 -24.36
CA HIS A 134 19.64 -8.55 -24.00
C HIS A 134 19.75 -9.04 -22.56
N PRO A 135 20.77 -9.86 -22.24
CA PRO A 135 21.11 -10.16 -20.86
C PRO A 135 21.64 -8.90 -20.17
N ILE A 136 21.19 -8.69 -18.93
CA ILE A 136 21.62 -7.59 -18.06
C ILE A 136 21.99 -8.12 -16.68
N GLN A 137 22.94 -7.45 -16.03
CA GLN A 137 23.38 -7.72 -14.66
C GLN A 137 23.94 -6.44 -14.04
N PHE A 138 23.85 -6.28 -12.72
CA PHE A 138 24.57 -5.20 -12.05
C PHE A 138 26.07 -5.36 -12.21
N GLN A 139 26.72 -4.30 -12.71
CA GLN A 139 28.17 -4.26 -12.92
C GLN A 139 28.89 -3.76 -11.66
N ASN A 140 30.19 -4.04 -11.57
CA ASN A 140 31.08 -3.52 -10.52
C ASN A 140 30.58 -3.79 -9.07
N GLN A 141 30.02 -4.97 -8.82
CA GLN A 141 29.46 -5.33 -7.50
C GLN A 141 30.51 -5.25 -6.39
N ASP A 142 31.80 -5.53 -6.70
CA ASP A 142 32.92 -5.44 -5.75
C ASP A 142 33.12 -4.03 -5.15
N PHE A 143 32.71 -2.98 -5.87
CA PHE A 143 32.78 -1.60 -5.38
C PHE A 143 31.66 -1.22 -4.40
N LYS A 144 30.67 -2.11 -4.23
CA LYS A 144 29.59 -1.96 -3.25
C LYS A 144 28.81 -0.63 -3.35
N TYR A 145 28.54 -0.16 -4.57
CA TYR A 145 27.66 1.00 -4.79
C TYR A 145 26.22 0.74 -4.34
N ILE A 146 25.79 -0.52 -4.38
CA ILE A 146 24.51 -1.03 -3.95
C ILE A 146 24.72 -2.23 -3.02
N ASP A 147 23.66 -2.66 -2.32
CA ASP A 147 23.69 -3.87 -1.49
C ASP A 147 22.66 -4.87 -2.01
N VAL A 148 23.16 -5.97 -2.58
CA VAL A 148 22.41 -7.16 -2.98
C VAL A 148 22.85 -8.41 -2.21
N GLU A 149 23.80 -8.27 -1.25
CA GLU A 149 24.24 -9.35 -0.36
C GLU A 149 23.20 -9.62 0.73
N ASN A 150 22.62 -8.54 1.27
CA ASN A 150 21.50 -8.64 2.23
C ASN A 150 20.18 -8.78 1.47
N PRO A 151 19.39 -9.84 1.68
CA PRO A 151 18.13 -10.07 0.97
C PRO A 151 17.14 -8.91 1.11
N ILE A 152 16.50 -8.55 0.01
CA ILE A 152 15.44 -7.54 -0.04
C ILE A 152 14.12 -8.25 -0.39
N PRO A 153 13.24 -8.52 0.58
CA PRO A 153 11.95 -9.16 0.31
C PRO A 153 11.08 -8.33 -0.63
N ILE A 154 10.40 -8.99 -1.56
CA ILE A 154 9.47 -8.37 -2.51
C ILE A 154 8.03 -8.69 -2.11
N HIS A 155 7.30 -7.68 -1.63
CA HIS A 155 5.89 -7.78 -1.29
C HIS A 155 5.03 -7.33 -2.45
N VAL A 156 4.31 -8.25 -3.07
CA VAL A 156 3.46 -7.97 -4.23
C VAL A 156 2.12 -7.41 -3.76
N SER A 157 1.76 -6.22 -4.24
CA SER A 157 0.45 -5.64 -3.92
C SER A 157 -0.64 -6.26 -4.79
N GLY A 158 -1.65 -6.86 -4.14
CA GLY A 158 -2.73 -7.56 -4.80
C GLY A 158 -4.07 -7.44 -4.07
N PHE A 159 -5.01 -6.69 -4.67
CA PHE A 159 -6.39 -6.59 -4.17
C PHE A 159 -7.33 -7.58 -4.87
N GLY A 160 -6.97 -8.10 -6.02
CA GLY A 160 -7.76 -9.05 -6.78
C GLY A 160 -7.11 -10.43 -6.88
N PRO A 161 -7.90 -11.48 -7.20
CA PRO A 161 -7.44 -12.86 -7.16
C PRO A 161 -6.24 -13.16 -8.09
N LYS A 162 -6.15 -12.51 -9.26
CA LYS A 162 -5.05 -12.73 -10.20
C LYS A 162 -3.71 -12.26 -9.62
N THR A 163 -3.70 -11.10 -8.96
CA THR A 163 -2.47 -10.54 -8.35
C THR A 163 -2.11 -11.28 -7.06
N GLN A 164 -3.10 -11.74 -6.28
CA GLN A 164 -2.87 -12.57 -5.11
C GLN A 164 -2.26 -13.94 -5.49
N VAL A 165 -2.75 -14.55 -6.57
CA VAL A 165 -2.12 -15.76 -7.13
C VAL A 165 -0.68 -15.47 -7.59
N LEU A 166 -0.43 -14.32 -8.22
CA LEU A 166 0.91 -13.91 -8.60
C LEU A 166 1.82 -13.71 -7.38
N ALA A 167 1.32 -13.07 -6.32
CA ALA A 167 2.08 -12.91 -5.07
C ALA A 167 2.56 -14.27 -4.53
N GLY A 168 1.67 -15.27 -4.46
CA GLY A 168 2.04 -16.62 -4.05
C GLY A 168 3.02 -17.32 -5.00
N LYS A 169 2.98 -16.99 -6.29
CA LYS A 169 3.84 -17.58 -7.30
C LYS A 169 5.29 -17.06 -7.22
N ILE A 170 5.48 -15.76 -6.99
CA ILE A 170 6.80 -15.12 -7.11
C ILE A 170 7.16 -14.13 -5.98
N GLY A 171 6.19 -13.64 -5.18
CA GLY A 171 6.47 -12.66 -4.12
C GLY A 171 6.97 -13.29 -2.82
N ASP A 172 7.63 -12.53 -1.97
CA ASP A 172 7.99 -12.93 -0.61
C ASP A 172 6.91 -12.51 0.39
N GLY A 173 5.94 -11.74 -0.07
CA GLY A 173 4.74 -11.37 0.69
C GLY A 173 3.65 -10.80 -0.18
N LEU A 174 2.49 -10.58 0.46
CA LEU A 174 1.31 -9.94 -0.10
C LEU A 174 1.04 -8.63 0.63
N ILE A 175 0.83 -7.55 -0.10
CA ILE A 175 0.20 -6.33 0.41
C ILE A 175 -1.23 -6.28 -0.14
N THR A 176 -2.22 -6.33 0.74
CA THR A 176 -3.63 -6.24 0.39
C THR A 176 -4.33 -5.09 1.13
N GLY A 177 -5.64 -4.99 1.05
CA GLY A 177 -6.44 -4.01 1.78
C GLY A 177 -7.74 -4.64 2.27
N ILE A 178 -8.33 -4.04 3.28
CA ILE A 178 -9.59 -4.49 3.87
C ILE A 178 -10.59 -3.36 3.68
N PRO A 179 -11.78 -3.63 3.11
CA PRO A 179 -12.30 -4.89 2.56
C PRO A 179 -12.04 -5.09 1.06
N ARG A 180 -11.05 -4.42 0.47
CA ARG A 180 -10.83 -4.42 -0.98
C ARG A 180 -10.60 -5.83 -1.52
N GLY A 181 -11.45 -6.28 -2.44
CA GLY A 181 -11.23 -7.51 -3.19
C GLY A 181 -11.49 -8.82 -2.45
N GLY A 182 -12.17 -8.78 -1.30
CA GLY A 182 -12.55 -9.97 -0.53
C GLY A 182 -11.98 -10.02 0.89
N THR A 183 -12.08 -11.16 1.51
CA THR A 183 -11.59 -11.39 2.88
C THR A 183 -10.13 -11.82 2.91
N ILE A 184 -9.47 -11.67 4.06
CA ILE A 184 -8.09 -12.17 4.26
C ILE A 184 -7.98 -13.67 3.99
N PRO A 185 -8.87 -14.56 4.49
CA PRO A 185 -8.84 -15.98 4.14
C PRO A 185 -8.89 -16.27 2.64
N GLN A 186 -9.73 -15.54 1.89
CA GLN A 186 -9.79 -15.68 0.42
C GLN A 186 -8.48 -15.25 -0.26
N ALA A 187 -7.89 -14.14 0.20
CA ALA A 187 -6.62 -13.67 -0.33
C ALA A 187 -5.50 -14.69 -0.10
N LEU A 188 -5.40 -15.25 1.10
CA LEU A 188 -4.42 -16.28 1.45
C LEU A 188 -4.64 -17.58 0.67
N GLU A 189 -5.89 -17.96 0.41
CA GLU A 189 -6.19 -19.13 -0.43
C GLU A 189 -5.72 -18.91 -1.88
N ASN A 190 -5.85 -17.71 -2.42
CA ASN A 190 -5.32 -17.37 -3.74
C ASN A 190 -3.78 -17.38 -3.75
N VAL A 191 -3.12 -16.91 -2.68
CA VAL A 191 -1.67 -17.03 -2.51
C VAL A 191 -1.24 -18.50 -2.53
N LYS A 192 -1.90 -19.37 -1.75
CA LYS A 192 -1.64 -20.81 -1.73
C LYS A 192 -1.80 -21.46 -3.11
N LYS A 193 -2.84 -21.06 -3.87
CA LYS A 193 -3.02 -21.50 -5.27
C LYS A 193 -1.85 -21.10 -6.16
N GLY A 194 -1.33 -19.89 -5.97
CA GLY A 194 -0.16 -19.40 -6.71
C GLY A 194 1.11 -20.20 -6.40
N ALA A 195 1.41 -20.39 -5.13
CA ALA A 195 2.56 -21.16 -4.66
C ALA A 195 2.52 -22.63 -5.14
N LYS A 196 1.35 -23.27 -5.09
CA LYS A 196 1.14 -24.63 -5.57
C LYS A 196 1.47 -24.79 -7.07
N LYS A 197 1.18 -23.79 -7.90
CA LYS A 197 1.46 -23.84 -9.35
C LYS A 197 2.96 -23.97 -9.67
N VAL A 198 3.83 -23.52 -8.76
CA VAL A 198 5.29 -23.54 -8.94
C VAL A 198 6.00 -24.37 -7.87
N ASN A 199 5.25 -25.17 -7.11
CA ASN A 199 5.74 -26.04 -6.04
C ASN A 199 6.60 -25.30 -5.00
N ARG A 200 6.15 -24.10 -4.57
CA ARG A 200 6.88 -23.20 -3.65
C ARG A 200 6.35 -23.31 -2.24
N SER A 201 7.26 -23.30 -1.24
CA SER A 201 6.91 -23.14 0.17
C SER A 201 6.55 -21.68 0.49
N LEU A 202 5.61 -21.49 1.41
CA LEU A 202 5.20 -20.19 1.93
C LEU A 202 5.63 -19.99 3.40
N HIS A 203 6.63 -20.72 3.88
CA HIS A 203 7.03 -20.71 5.30
C HIS A 203 7.42 -19.30 5.81
N SER A 204 8.08 -18.51 4.97
CA SER A 204 8.50 -17.13 5.28
C SER A 204 7.68 -16.06 4.54
N PHE A 205 6.51 -16.43 4.03
CA PHE A 205 5.66 -15.50 3.29
C PHE A 205 4.91 -14.58 4.26
N GLU A 206 5.07 -13.28 4.12
CA GLU A 206 4.42 -12.27 4.95
C GLU A 206 3.16 -11.70 4.29
N THR A 207 2.11 -11.46 5.07
CA THR A 207 0.86 -10.85 4.58
C THR A 207 0.56 -9.58 5.34
N PHE A 208 0.50 -8.47 4.63
CA PHE A 208 0.21 -7.15 5.18
C PHE A 208 -1.07 -6.58 4.58
N ALA A 209 -1.80 -5.81 5.39
CA ALA A 209 -2.96 -5.06 4.92
C ALA A 209 -2.79 -3.56 5.13
N LEU A 210 -3.10 -2.78 4.09
CA LEU A 210 -3.39 -1.36 4.24
C LEU A 210 -4.80 -1.24 4.84
N VAL A 211 -4.90 -0.59 5.99
CA VAL A 211 -6.16 -0.34 6.70
C VAL A 211 -6.34 1.16 6.93
N ASN A 212 -7.57 1.58 7.18
CA ASN A 212 -7.83 2.87 7.79
C ASN A 212 -8.12 2.65 9.27
N ILE A 213 -7.69 3.56 10.12
CA ILE A 213 -7.97 3.51 11.56
C ILE A 213 -8.71 4.77 11.99
N LEU A 214 -9.67 4.58 12.91
CA LEU A 214 -10.45 5.66 13.48
C LEU A 214 -10.68 5.38 14.96
N MET A 215 -9.85 5.98 15.82
CA MET A 215 -10.00 5.87 17.26
C MET A 215 -11.02 6.89 17.76
N LEU A 216 -12.15 6.40 18.24
CA LEU A 216 -13.24 7.23 18.78
C LEU A 216 -12.95 7.61 20.24
N LYS A 217 -13.19 8.88 20.58
CA LYS A 217 -13.22 9.32 21.97
C LYS A 217 -14.54 8.88 22.64
N PRO A 218 -14.56 8.76 23.98
CA PRO A 218 -15.81 8.49 24.69
C PRO A 218 -16.94 9.45 24.29
N GLY A 219 -18.09 8.90 23.92
CA GLY A 219 -19.27 9.67 23.49
C GLY A 219 -19.29 10.12 22.02
N GLN A 220 -18.19 9.98 21.27
CA GLN A 220 -18.18 10.27 19.82
C GLN A 220 -18.99 9.23 19.04
N LYS A 221 -19.69 9.72 18.01
CA LYS A 221 -20.47 8.92 17.07
C LYS A 221 -19.89 9.00 15.67
N LEU A 222 -20.10 7.96 14.86
CA LEU A 222 -19.66 7.94 13.46
C LEU A 222 -20.33 9.02 12.58
N THR A 223 -21.42 9.61 13.07
CA THR A 223 -22.13 10.73 12.41
C THR A 223 -21.58 12.11 12.77
N ASP A 224 -20.66 12.21 13.72
CA ASP A 224 -20.11 13.49 14.14
C ASP A 224 -19.26 14.10 13.03
N GLU A 225 -19.42 15.38 12.76
CA GLU A 225 -18.70 16.10 11.70
C GLU A 225 -17.18 15.96 11.84
N LEU A 226 -16.66 16.08 13.07
CA LEU A 226 -15.22 15.89 13.33
C LEU A 226 -14.75 14.48 12.97
N VAL A 227 -15.56 13.45 13.19
CA VAL A 227 -15.24 12.06 12.84
C VAL A 227 -15.21 11.91 11.32
N ILE A 228 -16.21 12.46 10.63
CA ILE A 228 -16.28 12.47 9.16
C ILE A 228 -15.04 13.17 8.56
N GLN A 229 -14.65 14.32 9.10
CA GLN A 229 -13.44 15.03 8.64
C GLN A 229 -12.16 14.22 8.87
N GLN A 230 -12.05 13.50 9.97
CA GLN A 230 -10.88 12.68 10.28
C GLN A 230 -10.68 11.50 9.34
N CYS A 231 -11.73 10.77 8.98
CA CYS A 231 -11.63 9.56 8.16
C CYS A 231 -11.99 9.76 6.68
N GLY A 232 -12.62 10.89 6.34
CA GLY A 232 -13.27 11.08 5.06
C GLY A 232 -12.37 10.97 3.86
N SER A 233 -11.18 11.55 3.90
CA SER A 233 -10.22 11.48 2.78
C SER A 233 -9.80 10.03 2.47
N ALA A 234 -9.60 9.22 3.50
CA ALA A 234 -9.25 7.81 3.36
C ALA A 234 -10.42 6.98 2.83
N ILE A 235 -11.64 7.25 3.31
CA ILE A 235 -12.85 6.57 2.83
C ILE A 235 -13.12 6.90 1.38
N MET A 236 -13.09 8.19 1.00
CA MET A 236 -13.32 8.58 -0.40
C MET A 236 -12.25 8.04 -1.35
N ALA A 237 -10.99 7.93 -0.93
CA ALA A 237 -9.98 7.25 -1.73
C ALA A 237 -10.33 5.78 -2.05
N ASN A 238 -11.02 5.10 -1.12
CA ASN A 238 -11.53 3.74 -1.36
C ASN A 238 -12.77 3.75 -2.28
N VAL A 239 -13.67 4.72 -2.15
CA VAL A 239 -14.81 4.89 -3.07
C VAL A 239 -14.33 5.13 -4.49
N HIS A 240 -13.35 6.01 -4.69
CA HIS A 240 -12.73 6.26 -6.00
C HIS A 240 -12.14 4.98 -6.62
N PHE A 241 -11.48 4.16 -5.79
CA PHE A 241 -11.01 2.85 -6.24
C PHE A 241 -12.15 1.93 -6.68
N VAL A 242 -13.26 1.87 -5.94
CA VAL A 242 -14.42 1.05 -6.29
C VAL A 242 -15.05 1.52 -7.60
N VAL A 243 -15.14 2.84 -7.85
CA VAL A 243 -15.63 3.38 -9.12
C VAL A 243 -14.81 2.87 -10.31
N ASP A 244 -13.50 2.94 -10.22
CA ASP A 244 -12.61 2.44 -11.27
C ASP A 244 -12.72 0.92 -11.43
N TRP A 245 -12.76 0.19 -10.31
CA TRP A 245 -12.86 -1.27 -10.31
C TRP A 245 -14.16 -1.79 -10.94
N VAL A 246 -15.31 -1.21 -10.57
CA VAL A 246 -16.62 -1.56 -11.18
C VAL A 246 -16.60 -1.31 -12.68
N LYS A 247 -16.08 -0.15 -13.09
CA LYS A 247 -15.99 0.24 -14.51
C LYS A 247 -15.13 -0.74 -15.33
N GLU A 248 -14.04 -1.24 -14.77
CA GLU A 248 -13.07 -2.09 -15.48
C GLU A 248 -13.41 -3.58 -15.43
N SER A 249 -13.92 -4.03 -14.29
CA SER A 249 -14.25 -5.45 -14.10
C SER A 249 -15.61 -5.83 -14.68
N GLY A 250 -16.53 -4.85 -14.81
CA GLY A 250 -17.93 -5.08 -15.13
C GLY A 250 -18.71 -5.76 -14.00
N ASN A 251 -18.09 -5.93 -12.82
CA ASN A 251 -18.78 -6.48 -11.66
C ASN A 251 -19.71 -5.44 -11.03
N PRO A 252 -20.78 -5.87 -10.31
CA PRO A 252 -21.63 -4.96 -9.56
C PRO A 252 -20.83 -4.29 -8.44
N PRO A 253 -21.24 -3.08 -8.00
CA PRO A 253 -20.66 -2.44 -6.83
C PRO A 253 -20.92 -3.31 -5.58
N PRO A 254 -19.99 -3.29 -4.59
CA PRO A 254 -20.19 -3.98 -3.31
C PRO A 254 -21.41 -3.46 -2.54
N ASP A 255 -22.03 -4.32 -1.74
CA ASP A 255 -23.29 -4.02 -1.01
C ASP A 255 -23.19 -2.78 -0.12
N TYR A 256 -22.04 -2.56 0.53
CA TYR A 256 -21.84 -1.42 1.42
C TYR A 256 -21.86 -0.04 0.75
N ILE A 257 -21.72 0.03 -0.59
CA ILE A 257 -21.75 1.29 -1.35
C ILE A 257 -23.08 1.47 -2.10
N LEU A 258 -23.88 0.42 -2.27
CA LEU A 258 -25.15 0.44 -3.00
C LEU A 258 -26.09 1.57 -2.56
N PRO A 259 -26.24 1.91 -1.26
CA PRO A 259 -27.21 2.92 -0.83
C PRO A 259 -27.02 4.31 -1.46
N PHE A 260 -25.82 4.66 -1.88
CA PHE A 260 -25.54 5.95 -2.50
C PHE A 260 -24.84 5.85 -3.88
N TRP A 261 -24.72 4.64 -4.42
CA TRP A 261 -23.93 4.39 -5.63
C TRP A 261 -24.40 5.22 -6.84
N ASP A 262 -25.71 5.21 -7.13
CA ASP A 262 -26.27 5.93 -8.28
C ASP A 262 -26.16 7.45 -8.08
N GLU A 263 -26.45 7.96 -6.86
CA GLU A 263 -26.26 9.36 -6.54
C GLU A 263 -24.82 9.80 -6.68
N TYR A 264 -23.87 8.96 -6.22
CA TYR A 264 -22.44 9.24 -6.34
C TYR A 264 -21.98 9.27 -7.80
N LEU A 265 -22.42 8.31 -8.61
CA LEU A 265 -22.11 8.29 -10.04
C LEU A 265 -22.66 9.53 -10.76
N ASP A 266 -23.86 9.95 -10.44
CA ASP A 266 -24.48 11.16 -11.04
C ASP A 266 -23.77 12.45 -10.58
N PHE A 267 -23.44 12.54 -9.30
CA PHE A 267 -22.60 13.60 -8.76
C PHE A 267 -21.26 13.66 -9.53
N HIS A 268 -20.65 12.51 -9.70
CA HIS A 268 -19.37 12.38 -10.38
C HIS A 268 -19.46 12.68 -11.88
N LYS A 269 -20.58 12.38 -12.58
CA LYS A 269 -20.82 12.74 -13.98
C LYS A 269 -20.98 14.25 -14.20
N LYS A 270 -21.54 14.97 -13.24
CA LYS A 270 -21.82 16.41 -13.31
C LYS A 270 -20.56 17.27 -13.13
N ARG A 271 -19.48 16.72 -12.59
CA ARG A 271 -18.19 17.41 -12.49
C ARG A 271 -17.55 17.56 -13.86
N ASP A 272 -16.93 18.72 -14.15
CA ASP A 272 -16.26 19.00 -15.45
C ASP A 272 -15.15 17.97 -15.75
N TYR A 273 -15.35 17.23 -16.83
CA TYR A 273 -14.60 16.02 -17.13
C TYR A 273 -13.56 16.12 -18.23
N LYS A 274 -13.22 17.30 -18.73
CA LYS A 274 -12.09 17.42 -19.67
C LYS A 274 -10.78 16.87 -19.09
N ARG A 275 -10.70 16.77 -17.74
CA ARG A 275 -9.54 16.29 -17.01
C ARG A 275 -9.92 15.25 -15.93
N LYS A 276 -10.83 14.35 -16.25
CA LYS A 276 -11.40 13.37 -15.30
C LYS A 276 -10.33 12.57 -14.54
N HIS A 277 -9.29 12.08 -15.23
CA HIS A 277 -8.19 11.34 -14.66
C HIS A 277 -7.43 12.11 -13.57
N MET A 278 -7.37 13.45 -13.67
CA MET A 278 -6.73 14.30 -12.66
C MET A 278 -7.67 14.57 -11.47
N LYS A 279 -8.98 14.65 -11.73
CA LYS A 279 -9.98 15.09 -10.72
C LYS A 279 -10.39 13.98 -9.77
N LEU A 280 -10.58 12.74 -10.26
CA LEU A 280 -11.05 11.62 -9.44
C LEU A 280 -10.13 11.33 -8.25
N HIS A 281 -8.82 11.38 -8.47
CA HIS A 281 -7.85 11.05 -7.43
C HIS A 281 -7.13 12.27 -6.83
N GLN A 282 -7.64 13.47 -7.07
CA GLN A 282 -6.99 14.72 -6.63
C GLN A 282 -6.85 14.79 -5.11
N SER A 283 -7.88 14.41 -4.38
CA SER A 283 -7.92 14.44 -2.91
C SER A 283 -7.22 13.26 -2.22
N HIS A 284 -6.92 12.21 -2.97
CA HIS A 284 -6.45 10.88 -2.54
C HIS A 284 -5.62 10.87 -1.24
N TYR A 285 -6.22 10.48 -0.13
CA TYR A 285 -5.64 10.47 1.24
C TYR A 285 -5.07 11.83 1.73
N SER A 286 -5.34 12.93 1.05
CA SER A 286 -4.77 14.23 1.40
C SER A 286 -5.76 15.12 2.12
N TYR A 287 -6.99 15.20 1.63
CA TYR A 287 -8.06 15.99 2.20
C TYR A 287 -9.43 15.41 1.81
N LEU A 288 -10.46 15.76 2.57
CA LEU A 288 -11.85 15.45 2.21
C LEU A 288 -12.37 16.59 1.31
N ASP A 289 -12.82 16.25 0.10
CA ASP A 289 -13.57 17.20 -0.72
C ASP A 289 -14.90 17.49 -0.03
N PRO A 290 -15.22 18.78 0.28
CA PRO A 290 -16.45 19.11 0.99
C PRO A 290 -17.73 18.60 0.33
N ASP A 291 -17.76 18.54 -1.02
CA ASP A 291 -18.89 18.04 -1.78
C ASP A 291 -19.08 16.53 -1.66
N GLU A 292 -18.03 15.80 -1.27
CA GLU A 292 -18.06 14.35 -1.07
C GLU A 292 -18.40 13.94 0.38
N ALA A 293 -18.33 14.87 1.34
CA ALA A 293 -18.58 14.59 2.75
C ALA A 293 -19.95 13.94 3.02
N LYS A 294 -20.98 14.30 2.25
CA LYS A 294 -22.34 13.75 2.35
C LYS A 294 -22.45 12.25 2.05
N PHE A 295 -21.47 11.67 1.35
CA PHE A 295 -21.45 10.23 1.04
C PHE A 295 -20.77 9.39 2.12
N ILE A 296 -20.25 10.01 3.18
CA ILE A 296 -19.61 9.32 4.29
C ILE A 296 -20.64 8.98 5.34
N THR A 297 -21.16 7.76 5.27
CA THR A 297 -22.16 7.23 6.21
C THR A 297 -21.50 6.31 7.25
N PRO A 298 -22.13 6.05 8.40
CA PRO A 298 -21.63 5.10 9.39
C PRO A 298 -21.34 3.71 8.81
N GLU A 299 -22.13 3.25 7.84
CA GLU A 299 -21.96 1.95 7.19
C GLU A 299 -20.67 1.90 6.39
N ILE A 300 -20.38 2.94 5.60
CA ILE A 300 -19.16 3.00 4.80
C ILE A 300 -17.92 3.22 5.66
N ILE A 301 -18.04 3.97 6.77
CA ILE A 301 -16.96 4.10 7.76
C ILE A 301 -16.61 2.72 8.31
N LYS A 302 -17.59 1.95 8.78
CA LYS A 302 -17.38 0.60 9.30
C LYS A 302 -16.80 -0.37 8.25
N ALA A 303 -17.24 -0.23 6.98
CA ALA A 303 -16.77 -1.09 5.91
C ALA A 303 -15.27 -0.88 5.58
N PHE A 304 -14.75 0.33 5.71
CA PHE A 304 -13.39 0.67 5.29
C PHE A 304 -12.41 0.93 6.43
N THR A 305 -12.85 0.87 7.69
CA THR A 305 -12.05 1.39 8.81
C THR A 305 -12.11 0.46 10.01
N ILE A 306 -10.97 0.20 10.63
CA ILE A 306 -10.92 -0.33 12.00
C ILE A 306 -11.31 0.82 12.92
N ALA A 307 -12.54 0.83 13.39
CA ALA A 307 -13.12 1.96 14.10
C ALA A 307 -13.67 1.55 15.46
N GLY A 308 -13.50 2.42 16.45
CA GLY A 308 -14.08 2.22 17.79
C GLY A 308 -13.23 2.77 18.92
N GLN A 309 -13.58 2.42 20.14
CA GLN A 309 -12.76 2.63 21.32
C GLN A 309 -11.52 1.71 21.25
N PRO A 310 -10.41 2.01 21.93
CA PRO A 310 -9.17 1.21 21.86
C PRO A 310 -9.38 -0.29 22.08
N ALA A 311 -10.21 -0.70 23.03
CA ALA A 311 -10.49 -2.12 23.29
C ALA A 311 -11.19 -2.81 22.10
N GLU A 312 -12.14 -2.12 21.46
CA GLU A 312 -12.85 -2.62 20.28
C GLU A 312 -11.90 -2.76 19.08
N MET A 313 -10.97 -1.81 18.94
CA MET A 313 -9.94 -1.88 17.89
C MET A 313 -8.98 -3.05 18.09
N VAL A 314 -8.56 -3.30 19.34
CA VAL A 314 -7.72 -4.47 19.69
C VAL A 314 -8.41 -5.77 19.27
N GLU A 315 -9.70 -5.93 19.58
CA GLU A 315 -10.44 -7.16 19.20
C GLU A 315 -10.57 -7.29 17.66
N GLN A 316 -10.86 -6.22 16.93
CA GLN A 316 -10.88 -6.23 15.47
C GLN A 316 -9.51 -6.63 14.88
N ILE A 317 -8.41 -6.14 15.46
CA ILE A 317 -7.06 -6.47 15.00
C ILE A 317 -6.69 -7.92 15.32
N LYS A 318 -7.05 -8.43 16.49
CA LYS A 318 -6.87 -9.85 16.84
C LYS A 318 -7.67 -10.77 15.92
N GLU A 319 -8.86 -10.38 15.52
CA GLU A 319 -9.64 -11.11 14.52
C GLU A 319 -8.89 -11.21 13.19
N LEU A 320 -8.33 -10.08 12.69
CA LEU A 320 -7.52 -10.08 11.47
C LEU A 320 -6.26 -10.96 11.58
N GLU A 321 -5.59 -10.92 12.73
CA GLU A 321 -4.46 -11.80 13.03
C GLU A 321 -4.87 -13.27 13.01
N SER A 322 -6.04 -13.61 13.59
CA SER A 322 -6.57 -14.97 13.59
C SER A 322 -6.84 -15.52 12.18
N TYR A 323 -7.08 -14.64 11.21
CA TYR A 323 -7.24 -15.00 9.80
C TYR A 323 -5.90 -15.20 9.06
N GLY A 324 -4.76 -15.00 9.74
CA GLY A 324 -3.42 -15.19 9.17
C GLY A 324 -2.81 -13.92 8.57
N LEU A 325 -3.24 -12.74 9.02
CA LEU A 325 -2.59 -11.48 8.69
C LEU A 325 -1.39 -11.26 9.62
N ASP A 326 -0.21 -11.00 9.05
CA ASP A 326 1.03 -10.79 9.81
C ASP A 326 1.18 -9.34 10.28
N GLY A 327 0.64 -8.38 9.54
CA GLY A 327 0.73 -6.98 9.92
C GLY A 327 -0.26 -6.06 9.24
N ILE A 328 -0.50 -4.93 9.89
CA ILE A 328 -1.32 -3.83 9.36
C ILE A 328 -0.49 -2.56 9.20
N ASN A 329 -0.82 -1.80 8.18
CA ASN A 329 -0.27 -0.47 7.94
C ASN A 329 -1.39 0.53 7.70
N PHE A 330 -1.22 1.76 8.15
CA PHE A 330 -2.20 2.82 7.91
C PHE A 330 -1.55 4.13 7.49
N ILE A 331 -2.35 4.96 6.83
CA ILE A 331 -2.00 6.33 6.44
C ILE A 331 -2.68 7.27 7.42
N ALA A 332 -1.91 7.94 8.25
CA ALA A 332 -2.43 8.96 9.15
C ALA A 332 -2.71 10.27 8.38
N PRO A 333 -3.83 10.98 8.65
CA PRO A 333 -4.07 12.30 8.10
C PRO A 333 -2.95 13.28 8.46
N LEU A 334 -2.47 14.08 7.51
CA LEU A 334 -1.28 14.93 7.67
C LEU A 334 -1.32 15.82 8.92
N GLU A 335 -2.47 16.44 9.19
CA GLU A 335 -2.63 17.35 10.34
C GLU A 335 -2.62 16.65 11.69
N GLN A 336 -2.82 15.33 11.73
CA GLN A 336 -2.99 14.54 12.95
C GLN A 336 -1.99 13.39 13.05
N GLN A 337 -1.05 13.28 12.11
CA GLN A 337 -0.23 12.08 11.96
C GLN A 337 0.57 11.73 13.23
N TYR A 338 1.22 12.67 13.87
CA TYR A 338 1.99 12.42 15.09
C TYR A 338 1.09 11.99 16.25
N ARG A 339 0.01 12.71 16.46
CA ARG A 339 -0.95 12.36 17.51
C ARG A 339 -1.56 10.99 17.30
N LEU A 340 -1.96 10.67 16.06
CA LEU A 340 -2.60 9.40 15.76
C LEU A 340 -1.67 8.22 15.98
N ILE A 341 -0.40 8.30 15.56
CA ILE A 341 0.56 7.22 15.81
C ILE A 341 0.90 7.07 17.29
N GLU A 342 0.93 8.17 18.07
CA GLU A 342 1.13 8.12 19.51
C GLU A 342 -0.06 7.49 20.22
N ASP A 343 -1.27 8.00 19.96
CA ASP A 343 -2.50 7.47 20.55
C ASP A 343 -2.69 5.98 20.22
N PHE A 344 -2.39 5.56 18.98
CA PHE A 344 -2.48 4.17 18.56
C PHE A 344 -1.42 3.29 19.25
N ALA A 345 -0.19 3.76 19.36
CA ALA A 345 0.87 3.02 20.05
C ALA A 345 0.53 2.81 21.54
N TYR A 346 0.13 3.86 22.24
CA TYR A 346 -0.16 3.78 23.68
C TYR A 346 -1.43 3.01 24.01
N ASN A 347 -2.46 3.08 23.16
CA ASN A 347 -3.77 2.54 23.49
C ASN A 347 -4.09 1.21 22.80
N VAL A 348 -3.39 0.89 21.70
CA VAL A 348 -3.66 -0.34 20.92
C VAL A 348 -2.41 -1.23 20.90
N ILE A 349 -1.26 -0.78 20.34
CA ILE A 349 -0.08 -1.64 20.22
C ILE A 349 0.37 -2.18 21.60
N SER A 350 0.37 -1.34 22.63
CA SER A 350 0.75 -1.75 23.99
C SER A 350 -0.17 -2.80 24.63
N LYS A 351 -1.30 -3.14 23.99
CA LYS A 351 -2.30 -4.11 24.47
C LYS A 351 -2.38 -5.36 23.59
N MET A 352 -1.61 -5.40 22.51
CA MET A 352 -1.48 -6.56 21.64
C MET A 352 -0.37 -7.50 22.12
#